data_b13d7127a233b57b2d13e69c75d8ec6e
#
_entry.id   b13d7127a233b57b2d13e69c75d8ec6e
#
_cell.length_a   1.000
_cell.length_b   1.000
_cell.length_c   1.000
_cell.angle_alpha   90.00
_cell.angle_beta   90.00
_cell.angle_gamma   90.00
#
_symmetry.space_group_name_H-M   'P 1'
#
loop_
_entity.id
_entity.type
_entity.pdbx_description
1 polymer ?
#
loop_
_entity_poly.entity_id
_entity_poly.type
_entity_poly.pdbx_seq_one_letter_code
_entity_poly.pdbx_strand_id
1 'polypeptide(L)' 'MALELEGRIARKLNVQTGTSARGAWSKQEFIFEYQEGNFPSQVCMNVWGEDKVRELDRFQVGDKVKV' A
#
# COMPACT_ATOMS: atom_id res chain seq x y z
N MET A 1 -15.04 0.43 15.84
CA MET A 1 -15.15 1.57 14.92
C MET A 1 -14.02 1.48 13.89
N ALA A 2 -14.34 1.40 12.64
CA ALA A 2 -13.33 1.33 11.60
C ALA A 2 -12.99 2.75 11.13
N LEU A 3 -11.70 3.05 11.09
CA LEU A 3 -11.22 4.28 10.50
C LEU A 3 -11.03 4.04 9.01
N GLU A 4 -11.77 4.77 8.20
CA GLU A 4 -11.61 4.72 6.76
C GLU A 4 -10.89 5.98 6.31
N LEU A 5 -9.78 5.78 5.61
CA LEU A 5 -9.03 6.85 4.99
C LEU A 5 -9.24 6.79 3.49
N GLU A 6 -9.73 7.87 2.93
CA GLU A 6 -9.82 8.02 1.48
C GLU A 6 -8.61 8.79 0.99
N GLY A 7 -7.98 8.25 -0.03
CA GLY A 7 -6.82 8.87 -0.61
C GLY A 7 -6.47 8.23 -1.93
N ARG A 8 -5.23 8.40 -2.33
CA ARG A 8 -4.75 7.82 -3.58
C ARG A 8 -3.35 7.28 -3.38
N ILE A 9 -2.99 6.34 -4.24
CA ILE A 9 -1.63 5.81 -4.25
C ILE A 9 -0.75 6.81 -4.98
N ALA A 10 0.14 7.47 -4.24
CA ALA A 10 1.06 8.45 -4.84
C ALA A 10 2.24 7.76 -5.52
N ARG A 11 2.69 6.65 -4.98
CA ARG A 11 3.84 5.93 -5.51
C ARG A 11 3.83 4.48 -5.02
N LYS A 12 4.26 3.58 -5.89
CA LYS A 12 4.51 2.19 -5.53
C LYS A 12 6.01 1.94 -5.57
N LEU A 13 6.51 1.28 -4.54
CA LEU A 13 7.90 0.86 -4.49
C LEU A 13 8.03 -0.58 -4.99
N ASN A 14 9.27 -1.04 -5.16
CA ASN A 14 9.50 -2.37 -5.67
C ASN A 14 9.03 -3.44 -4.70
N VAL A 15 8.50 -4.53 -5.27
CA VAL A 15 8.14 -5.71 -4.48
C VAL A 15 9.42 -6.35 -3.95
N GLN A 16 9.43 -6.66 -2.68
CA GLN A 16 10.52 -7.38 -2.04
C GLN A 16 10.07 -8.80 -1.75
N THR A 17 10.93 -9.75 -2.04
CA THR A 17 10.65 -11.16 -1.80
C THR A 17 11.83 -11.79 -1.07
N GLY A 18 11.54 -12.83 -0.32
CA GLY A 18 12.57 -13.55 0.40
C GLY A 18 12.07 -14.92 0.81
N THR A 19 12.95 -15.66 1.47
CA THR A 19 12.64 -16.98 1.97
C THR A 19 12.98 -17.04 3.45
N SER A 20 12.06 -17.56 4.23
CA SER A 20 12.27 -17.78 5.67
C SER A 20 12.02 -19.23 6.02
N ALA A 21 12.19 -19.57 7.29
CA ALA A 21 11.92 -20.92 7.79
C ALA A 21 10.48 -21.37 7.52
N ARG A 22 9.57 -20.42 7.34
CA ARG A 22 8.16 -20.70 7.06
C ARG A 22 7.84 -20.77 5.57
N GLY A 23 8.82 -20.49 4.70
CA GLY A 23 8.64 -20.48 3.26
C GLY A 23 8.90 -19.12 2.65
N ALA A 24 8.47 -18.95 1.41
CA ALA A 24 8.65 -17.70 0.68
C ALA A 24 7.69 -16.62 1.19
N TRP A 25 8.16 -15.40 1.21
CA TRP A 25 7.34 -14.25 1.57
C TRP A 25 7.51 -13.14 0.55
N SER A 26 6.49 -12.30 0.48
CA SER A 26 6.51 -11.13 -0.40
C SER A 26 5.97 -9.94 0.36
N LYS A 27 6.53 -8.77 0.10
CA LYS A 27 6.01 -7.52 0.63
C LYS A 27 6.20 -6.42 -0.38
N GLN A 28 5.34 -5.43 -0.32
CA GLN A 28 5.45 -4.25 -1.16
C GLN A 28 5.14 -3.02 -0.33
N GLU A 29 5.96 -2.00 -0.48
CA GLU A 29 5.73 -0.70 0.14
C GLU A 29 5.13 0.23 -0.89
N PHE A 30 4.31 1.15 -0.42
CA PHE A 30 3.71 2.16 -1.28
C PHE A 30 3.47 3.42 -0.47
N ILE A 31 3.44 4.55 -1.17
CA ILE A 31 3.14 5.84 -0.55
C ILE A 31 1.66 6.12 -0.80
N PHE A 32 0.93 6.25 0.29
CA PHE A 32 -0.48 6.59 0.28
C PHE A 32 -0.63 8.07 0.60
N GLU A 33 -1.32 8.80 -0.26
CA GLU A 33 -1.55 10.23 -0.08
C GLU A 33 -3.01 10.46 0.28
N TYR A 34 -3.23 11.16 1.37
CA TYR A 34 -4.56 11.54 1.78
C TYR A 34 -4.57 13.00 2.16
N GLN A 35 -5.75 13.60 2.16
CA GLN A 35 -5.88 14.99 2.51
C GLN A 35 -6.40 15.10 3.94
N GLU A 36 -5.63 15.82 4.77
CA GLU A 36 -5.99 16.08 6.14
C GLU A 36 -6.18 17.60 6.27
N GLY A 37 -7.44 18.03 6.39
CA GLY A 37 -7.75 19.46 6.39
C GLY A 37 -7.36 20.09 5.06
N ASN A 38 -6.53 21.12 5.12
CA ASN A 38 -6.08 21.86 3.94
C ASN A 38 -4.73 21.36 3.39
N PHE A 39 -4.15 20.34 4.02
CA PHE A 39 -2.80 19.89 3.66
C PHE A 39 -2.83 18.44 3.20
N PRO A 40 -2.15 18.13 2.10
CA PRO A 40 -1.96 16.74 1.72
C PRO A 40 -0.95 16.10 2.67
N SER A 41 -1.24 14.88 3.09
CA SER A 41 -0.36 14.09 3.93
C SER A 41 -0.02 12.80 3.21
N GLN A 42 1.20 12.34 3.40
CA GLN A 42 1.67 11.09 2.81
C GLN A 42 2.12 10.16 3.91
N VAL A 43 1.81 8.89 3.74
CA VAL A 43 2.24 7.87 4.68
C VAL A 43 2.76 6.68 3.90
N CYS A 44 3.88 6.12 4.36
CA CYS A 44 4.44 4.91 3.77
C CYS A 44 3.72 3.72 4.39
N MET A 45 3.09 2.93 3.55
CA MET A 45 2.39 1.73 3.98
C MET A 45 3.04 0.52 3.33
N ASN A 46 2.85 -0.63 3.94
CA ASN A 46 3.31 -1.88 3.36
C ASN A 46 2.22 -2.94 3.43
N VAL A 47 2.29 -3.87 2.50
CA VAL A 47 1.43 -5.04 2.47
C VAL A 47 2.32 -6.28 2.49
N TRP A 48 1.88 -7.29 3.21
CA TRP A 48 2.60 -8.54 3.37
C TRP A 48 1.77 -9.68 2.78
N GLY A 49 2.45 -10.57 2.11
CA GLY A 49 1.84 -11.74 1.51
C GLY A 49 1.55 -11.54 0.04
N GLU A 50 1.68 -12.63 -0.71
CA GLU A 50 1.50 -12.60 -2.16
C GLU A 50 0.10 -12.12 -2.55
N ASP A 51 -0.91 -12.54 -1.80
CA ASP A 51 -2.29 -12.12 -2.07
C ASP A 51 -2.47 -10.63 -1.93
N LYS A 52 -1.87 -10.05 -0.89
CA LYS A 52 -1.97 -8.62 -0.64
C LYS A 52 -1.19 -7.81 -1.66
N VAL A 53 -0.02 -8.29 -2.06
CA VAL A 53 0.77 -7.66 -3.11
C VAL A 53 0.01 -7.67 -4.42
N ARG A 54 -0.67 -8.77 -4.72
CA ARG A 54 -1.49 -8.90 -5.92
C ARG A 54 -2.68 -7.93 -5.90
N GLU A 55 -3.31 -7.78 -4.76
CA GLU A 55 -4.39 -6.82 -4.61
C GLU A 55 -3.91 -5.40 -4.85
N LEU A 56 -2.77 -5.05 -4.30
CA LEU A 56 -2.20 -3.72 -4.52
C LEU A 56 -1.88 -3.49 -6.00
N ASP A 57 -1.46 -4.54 -6.70
CA ASP A 57 -1.13 -4.44 -8.13
C ASP A 57 -2.34 -4.10 -9.00
N ARG A 58 -3.54 -4.37 -8.54
CA ARG A 58 -4.77 -4.00 -9.25
C ARG A 58 -4.98 -2.50 -9.28
N PHE A 59 -4.41 -1.79 -8.33
CA PHE A 59 -4.52 -0.35 -8.26
C PHE A 59 -3.31 0.28 -8.92
N GLN A 60 -3.54 1.36 -9.60
CA GLN A 60 -2.47 2.11 -10.27
C GLN A 60 -2.16 3.37 -9.49
N VAL A 61 -0.96 3.90 -9.72
CA VAL A 61 -0.57 5.19 -9.14
C VAL A 61 -1.57 6.24 -9.61
N GLY A 62 -2.11 7.00 -8.66
CA GLY A 62 -3.14 7.99 -8.93
C GLY A 62 -4.56 7.52 -8.72
N ASP A 63 -4.77 6.21 -8.54
CA ASP A 63 -6.10 5.69 -8.27
C ASP A 63 -6.56 6.07 -6.86
N LYS A 64 -7.83 6.43 -6.76
CA LYS A 64 -8.44 6.65 -5.45
C LYS A 64 -8.70 5.32 -4.78
N VAL A 65 -8.24 5.20 -3.56
CA VAL A 65 -8.44 3.99 -2.76
C VAL A 65 -8.95 4.37 -1.38
N LYS A 66 -9.62 3.42 -0.78
CA LYS A 66 -10.15 3.56 0.58
C LYS A 66 -9.48 2.52 1.45
N VAL A 67 -8.89 2.96 2.52
CA VAL A 67 -8.17 2.08 3.44
C VAL A 67 -8.84 2.06 4.79
#